data_7248988a1422ca22ec929b2606b1f24d
#
_entry.id   7248988a1422ca22ec929b2606b1f24d
#
_cell.length_a   1.000
_cell.length_b   1.000
_cell.length_c   1.000
_cell.angle_alpha   90.00
_cell.angle_beta   90.00
_cell.angle_gamma   90.00
#
_symmetry.space_group_name_H-M   'P 1'
#
loop_
_entity.id
_entity.type
_entity.pdbx_description
1 polymer ?
#
loop_
_entity_poly.entity_id
_entity_poly.type
_entity_poly.pdbx_seq_one_letter_code
_entity_poly.pdbx_strand_id
1 'polypeptide(L)'
;MAAKRAKSQPFNIFCIAQNGRLEYEAILFVLSFTAANPDFKGRLIVAEPQPGPLWKGETRISDPVRAILEGAGAEIVPFESKVFGQSYPYGNKIEALAALPAGEPFVFFDTDTVFTAPLSNVTFDFDRPSASMQREGTWPLPPLYGPGYTAIWKSLYDRFGLKGFAKTLDTSQPDEYWRRYLYFNAGWFFGADPAEFGKRFLTYAREILDDPPDELASQVFDPWLDQIALPLVIHSFGGGRPGPDLDGLDGDVSCHYRALPLMYARESDRVIDTVETLVAPNQIKKVLKVYEPAKKLIFQGKGRKLRAIFTAEGLPRTEKQLRNRIRREKLWMR
;
A
#
# COMPACT_ATOMS: atom_id res chain seq x y z
N MET A 1 10.78 -34.07 12.36
CA MET A 1 9.73 -33.61 13.27
C MET A 1 9.00 -32.47 12.57
N ALA A 2 7.74 -32.66 12.15
CA ALA A 2 6.95 -31.59 11.54
C ALA A 2 6.63 -30.54 12.64
N ALA A 3 7.12 -29.32 12.45
CA ALA A 3 6.75 -28.19 13.31
C ALA A 3 5.22 -28.07 13.27
N LYS A 4 4.57 -28.12 14.44
CA LYS A 4 3.16 -27.78 14.59
C LYS A 4 3.01 -26.35 14.02
N ARG A 5 2.31 -26.21 12.87
CA ARG A 5 1.82 -24.88 12.42
C ARG A 5 1.05 -24.29 13.60
N ALA A 6 1.59 -23.20 14.16
CA ALA A 6 0.84 -22.42 15.14
C ALA A 6 -0.51 -22.08 14.50
N LYS A 7 -1.60 -22.26 15.23
CA LYS A 7 -2.92 -21.81 14.77
C LYS A 7 -2.78 -20.30 14.51
N SER A 8 -2.96 -19.88 13.27
CA SER A 8 -2.90 -18.46 12.94
C SER A 8 -3.95 -17.74 13.78
N GLN A 9 -3.50 -16.78 14.58
CA GLN A 9 -4.39 -15.88 15.30
C GLN A 9 -5.29 -15.17 14.28
N PRO A 10 -6.61 -15.03 14.52
CA PRO A 10 -7.45 -14.21 13.67
C PRO A 10 -6.90 -12.77 13.56
N PHE A 11 -6.96 -12.20 12.40
CA PHE A 11 -6.49 -10.83 12.13
C PHE A 11 -7.43 -10.13 11.16
N ASN A 12 -7.36 -8.81 11.10
CA ASN A 12 -8.21 -8.00 10.24
C ASN A 12 -7.42 -7.50 9.03
N ILE A 13 -8.10 -7.40 7.90
CA ILE A 13 -7.57 -6.74 6.70
C ILE A 13 -8.22 -5.37 6.59
N PHE A 14 -7.41 -4.34 6.29
CA PHE A 14 -8.00 -3.05 5.98
C PHE A 14 -7.33 -2.33 4.81
N CYS A 15 -8.11 -1.50 4.15
CA CYS A 15 -7.68 -0.55 3.13
C CYS A 15 -8.38 0.79 3.33
N ILE A 16 -7.95 1.81 2.60
CA ILE A 16 -8.59 3.15 2.61
C ILE A 16 -9.42 3.32 1.35
N ALA A 17 -10.71 3.62 1.48
CA ALA A 17 -11.52 4.07 0.35
C ALA A 17 -12.00 5.50 0.57
N GLN A 18 -11.84 6.32 -0.45
CA GLN A 18 -12.22 7.72 -0.45
C GLN A 18 -12.84 8.08 -1.80
N ASN A 19 -13.77 9.01 -1.81
CA ASN A 19 -14.40 9.52 -3.04
C ASN A 19 -13.39 9.77 -4.17
N GLY A 20 -13.74 9.39 -5.37
CA GLY A 20 -12.89 9.46 -6.54
C GLY A 20 -12.16 8.14 -6.84
N ARG A 21 -10.89 8.17 -7.21
CA ARG A 21 -10.14 6.99 -7.66
C ARG A 21 -10.21 5.81 -6.68
N LEU A 22 -9.97 6.07 -5.41
CA LEU A 22 -9.83 5.02 -4.39
C LEU A 22 -11.13 4.23 -4.16
N GLU A 23 -12.31 4.85 -4.32
CA GLU A 23 -13.57 4.12 -4.18
C GLU A 23 -13.75 3.04 -5.25
N TYR A 24 -13.31 3.31 -6.49
CA TYR A 24 -13.40 2.34 -7.58
C TYR A 24 -12.32 1.26 -7.50
N GLU A 25 -11.13 1.60 -7.03
CA GLU A 25 -10.07 0.63 -6.76
C GLU A 25 -10.45 -0.29 -5.59
N ALA A 26 -11.14 0.22 -4.56
CA ALA A 26 -11.66 -0.57 -3.47
C ALA A 26 -12.64 -1.67 -3.92
N ILE A 27 -13.40 -1.45 -5.00
CA ILE A 27 -14.23 -2.50 -5.59
C ILE A 27 -13.37 -3.68 -6.06
N LEU A 28 -12.28 -3.40 -6.77
CA LEU A 28 -11.36 -4.45 -7.26
C LEU A 28 -10.69 -5.18 -6.09
N PHE A 29 -10.26 -4.41 -5.10
CA PHE A 29 -9.64 -4.93 -3.87
C PHE A 29 -10.58 -5.89 -3.15
N VAL A 30 -11.77 -5.42 -2.76
CA VAL A 30 -12.73 -6.20 -1.97
C VAL A 30 -13.20 -7.44 -2.72
N LEU A 31 -13.58 -7.30 -4.00
CA LEU A 31 -14.04 -8.44 -4.79
C LEU A 31 -12.94 -9.50 -4.98
N SER A 32 -11.70 -9.09 -5.24
CA SER A 32 -10.60 -10.03 -5.41
C SER A 32 -10.22 -10.69 -4.08
N PHE A 33 -10.21 -9.93 -2.98
CA PHE A 33 -9.96 -10.46 -1.66
C PHE A 33 -10.98 -11.54 -1.29
N THR A 34 -12.27 -11.22 -1.40
CA THR A 34 -13.37 -12.12 -1.00
C THR A 34 -13.36 -13.39 -1.87
N ALA A 35 -13.14 -13.24 -3.17
CA ALA A 35 -13.06 -14.39 -4.09
C ALA A 35 -11.87 -15.31 -3.78
N ALA A 36 -10.71 -14.74 -3.43
CA ALA A 36 -9.51 -15.52 -3.10
C ALA A 36 -9.55 -16.10 -1.67
N ASN A 37 -10.36 -15.53 -0.76
CA ASN A 37 -10.39 -15.88 0.67
C ASN A 37 -11.81 -16.12 1.19
N PRO A 38 -12.59 -17.08 0.63
CA PRO A 38 -13.99 -17.28 1.01
C PRO A 38 -14.16 -17.73 2.47
N ASP A 39 -13.13 -18.33 3.07
CA ASP A 39 -13.13 -18.82 4.45
C ASP A 39 -12.40 -17.89 5.42
N PHE A 40 -12.11 -16.66 5.04
CA PHE A 40 -11.43 -15.71 5.92
C PHE A 40 -12.23 -15.46 7.20
N LYS A 41 -11.57 -15.51 8.37
CA LYS A 41 -12.24 -15.45 9.69
C LYS A 41 -12.11 -14.08 10.37
N GLY A 42 -11.27 -13.19 9.83
CA GLY A 42 -11.16 -11.82 10.31
C GLY A 42 -12.17 -10.89 9.67
N ARG A 43 -12.07 -9.62 9.97
CA ARG A 43 -12.88 -8.55 9.36
C ARG A 43 -12.17 -8.01 8.12
N LEU A 44 -12.93 -7.74 7.08
CA LEU A 44 -12.50 -6.99 5.91
C LEU A 44 -12.99 -5.55 6.07
N ILE A 45 -12.13 -4.66 6.46
CA ILE A 45 -12.46 -3.27 6.82
C ILE A 45 -12.06 -2.33 5.69
N VAL A 46 -12.99 -1.49 5.29
CA VAL A 46 -12.75 -0.36 4.39
C VAL A 46 -12.87 0.91 5.23
N ALA A 47 -11.73 1.52 5.56
CA ALA A 47 -11.69 2.74 6.34
C ALA A 47 -12.00 3.95 5.44
N GLU A 48 -13.02 4.72 5.82
CA GLU A 48 -13.55 5.84 5.05
C GLU A 48 -13.30 7.16 5.76
N PRO A 49 -12.44 8.05 5.21
CA PRO A 49 -12.25 9.37 5.78
C PRO A 49 -13.52 10.21 5.67
N GLN A 50 -13.95 10.80 6.77
CA GLN A 50 -15.14 11.65 6.80
C GLN A 50 -14.82 13.08 6.37
N PRO A 51 -15.78 13.80 5.76
CA PRO A 51 -15.64 15.23 5.52
C PRO A 51 -15.38 15.98 6.84
N GLY A 52 -14.51 16.98 6.77
CA GLY A 52 -14.13 17.75 7.95
C GLY A 52 -13.29 18.95 7.58
N PRO A 53 -12.81 19.74 8.58
CA PRO A 53 -12.12 21.00 8.32
C PRO A 53 -10.81 20.85 7.54
N LEU A 54 -10.21 19.65 7.55
CA LEU A 54 -8.99 19.35 6.82
C LEU A 54 -9.24 18.89 5.36
N TRP A 55 -10.51 18.78 4.94
CA TRP A 55 -10.88 18.41 3.58
C TRP A 55 -11.70 19.51 2.89
N LYS A 56 -11.45 19.78 1.62
CA LYS A 56 -12.19 20.79 0.83
C LYS A 56 -13.40 20.25 0.11
N GLY A 57 -13.69 18.98 0.21
CA GLY A 57 -14.77 18.34 -0.54
C GLY A 57 -15.27 17.06 0.10
N GLU A 58 -16.12 16.35 -0.62
CA GLU A 58 -16.65 15.07 -0.20
C GLU A 58 -15.53 14.01 -0.18
N THR A 59 -15.44 13.30 0.91
CA THR A 59 -14.47 12.21 1.11
C THR A 59 -15.13 10.84 1.16
N ARG A 60 -16.43 10.79 1.48
CA ARG A 60 -17.17 9.53 1.58
C ARG A 60 -17.34 8.90 0.20
N ILE A 61 -17.26 7.60 0.15
CA ILE A 61 -17.54 6.83 -1.07
C ILE A 61 -19.01 6.99 -1.47
N SER A 62 -19.29 6.85 -2.76
CA SER A 62 -20.66 6.94 -3.28
C SER A 62 -21.52 5.74 -2.85
N ASP A 63 -22.84 5.95 -2.70
CA ASP A 63 -23.79 4.89 -2.28
C ASP A 63 -23.73 3.64 -3.19
N PRO A 64 -23.62 3.76 -4.54
CA PRO A 64 -23.49 2.57 -5.39
C PRO A 64 -22.21 1.77 -5.12
N VAL A 65 -21.10 2.44 -4.79
CA VAL A 65 -19.84 1.77 -4.40
C VAL A 65 -20.01 1.11 -3.05
N ARG A 66 -20.54 1.84 -2.06
CA ARG A 66 -20.83 1.32 -0.72
C ARG A 66 -21.62 0.02 -0.78
N ALA A 67 -22.72 0.01 -1.53
CA ALA A 67 -23.59 -1.17 -1.68
C ALA A 67 -22.83 -2.38 -2.26
N ILE A 68 -21.87 -2.17 -3.16
CA ILE A 68 -21.04 -3.26 -3.69
C ILE A 68 -20.07 -3.78 -2.62
N LEU A 69 -19.40 -2.89 -1.90
CA LEU A 69 -18.40 -3.27 -0.90
C LEU A 69 -19.06 -4.03 0.27
N GLU A 70 -20.17 -3.51 0.83
CA GLU A 70 -20.96 -4.15 1.88
C GLU A 70 -21.55 -5.47 1.41
N GLY A 71 -22.11 -5.50 0.19
CA GLY A 71 -22.66 -6.72 -0.42
C GLY A 71 -21.62 -7.81 -0.65
N ALA A 72 -20.35 -7.45 -0.75
CA ALA A 72 -19.22 -8.38 -0.81
C ALA A 72 -18.62 -8.72 0.57
N GLY A 73 -19.24 -8.25 1.67
CA GLY A 73 -18.86 -8.56 3.04
C GLY A 73 -17.82 -7.64 3.66
N ALA A 74 -17.52 -6.49 3.05
CA ALA A 74 -16.67 -5.48 3.67
C ALA A 74 -17.45 -4.65 4.69
N GLU A 75 -16.77 -4.28 5.78
CA GLU A 75 -17.28 -3.37 6.79
C GLU A 75 -16.72 -1.96 6.52
N ILE A 76 -17.60 -0.97 6.34
CA ILE A 76 -17.20 0.41 6.16
C ILE A 76 -17.06 1.08 7.52
N VAL A 77 -15.82 1.45 7.87
CA VAL A 77 -15.49 2.09 9.14
C VAL A 77 -15.14 3.55 8.92
N PRO A 78 -15.98 4.50 9.37
CA PRO A 78 -15.70 5.92 9.24
C PRO A 78 -14.60 6.35 10.20
N PHE A 79 -13.73 7.27 9.77
CA PHE A 79 -12.76 7.94 10.63
C PHE A 79 -12.59 9.42 10.26
N GLU A 80 -12.17 10.22 11.23
CA GLU A 80 -11.88 11.65 11.03
C GLU A 80 -10.37 11.86 10.85
N SER A 81 -9.98 12.57 9.78
CA SER A 81 -8.61 13.08 9.65
C SER A 81 -8.41 14.27 10.59
N LYS A 82 -7.50 14.12 11.54
CA LYS A 82 -7.21 15.13 12.59
C LYS A 82 -5.90 15.88 12.37
N VAL A 83 -5.03 15.34 11.52
CA VAL A 83 -3.65 15.85 11.34
C VAL A 83 -3.37 16.19 9.90
N PHE A 84 -3.57 15.26 8.98
CA PHE A 84 -3.08 15.40 7.61
C PHE A 84 -4.14 15.92 6.63
N GLY A 85 -5.27 15.24 6.52
CA GLY A 85 -6.34 15.62 5.59
C GLY A 85 -5.82 15.79 4.15
N GLN A 86 -6.29 16.85 3.48
CA GLN A 86 -5.95 17.13 2.08
C GLN A 86 -4.48 17.57 1.88
N SER A 87 -3.82 18.09 2.91
CA SER A 87 -2.41 18.51 2.81
C SER A 87 -1.47 17.30 2.59
N TYR A 88 -1.85 16.14 3.14
CA TYR A 88 -1.12 14.88 2.94
C TYR A 88 -2.10 13.68 2.94
N PRO A 89 -2.82 13.40 1.83
CA PRO A 89 -3.84 12.36 1.78
C PRO A 89 -3.32 10.94 2.07
N TYR A 90 -2.03 10.68 1.86
CA TYR A 90 -1.39 9.41 2.22
C TYR A 90 -1.40 9.17 3.74
N GLY A 91 -1.55 10.21 4.54
CA GLY A 91 -1.71 10.13 5.99
C GLY A 91 -2.97 9.39 6.45
N ASN A 92 -3.97 9.23 5.58
CA ASN A 92 -5.17 8.47 5.89
C ASN A 92 -4.87 7.04 6.37
N LYS A 93 -3.85 6.36 5.79
CA LYS A 93 -3.45 5.02 6.25
C LYS A 93 -2.85 5.01 7.67
N ILE A 94 -2.35 6.15 8.13
CA ILE A 94 -1.83 6.35 9.49
C ILE A 94 -2.99 6.62 10.45
N GLU A 95 -3.86 7.58 10.12
CA GLU A 95 -4.93 8.03 11.01
C GLU A 95 -6.06 7.00 11.14
N ALA A 96 -6.33 6.23 10.08
CA ALA A 96 -7.35 5.18 10.11
C ALA A 96 -7.04 4.05 11.11
N LEU A 97 -5.79 3.82 11.46
CA LEU A 97 -5.41 2.80 12.44
C LEU A 97 -6.10 3.02 13.81
N ALA A 98 -6.37 4.26 14.18
CA ALA A 98 -7.07 4.58 15.42
C ALA A 98 -8.56 4.19 15.42
N ALA A 99 -9.14 3.92 14.26
CA ALA A 99 -10.53 3.50 14.12
C ALA A 99 -10.69 1.96 14.06
N LEU A 100 -9.59 1.23 14.00
CA LEU A 100 -9.61 -0.23 13.97
C LEU A 100 -9.77 -0.81 15.40
N PRO A 101 -10.25 -2.08 15.53
CA PRO A 101 -10.34 -2.75 16.81
C PRO A 101 -8.99 -2.86 17.52
N ALA A 102 -8.85 -2.22 18.67
CA ALA A 102 -7.62 -2.27 19.47
C ALA A 102 -7.37 -3.70 19.98
N GLY A 103 -6.08 -4.10 20.03
CA GLY A 103 -5.65 -5.42 20.49
C GLY A 103 -5.90 -6.55 19.49
N GLU A 104 -6.40 -6.27 18.29
CA GLU A 104 -6.58 -7.25 17.22
C GLU A 104 -5.50 -7.06 16.15
N PRO A 105 -4.78 -8.12 15.74
CA PRO A 105 -3.79 -8.00 14.67
C PRO A 105 -4.42 -7.53 13.36
N PHE A 106 -3.65 -6.77 12.59
CA PHE A 106 -4.11 -6.17 11.34
C PHE A 106 -3.10 -6.30 10.21
N VAL A 107 -3.59 -6.30 8.98
CA VAL A 107 -2.80 -6.11 7.76
C VAL A 107 -3.43 -5.01 6.92
N PHE A 108 -2.67 -4.00 6.60
CA PHE A 108 -3.03 -2.95 5.65
C PHE A 108 -2.63 -3.35 4.23
N PHE A 109 -3.46 -2.97 3.26
CA PHE A 109 -3.11 -2.95 1.85
C PHE A 109 -3.58 -1.64 1.20
N ASP A 110 -2.78 -1.10 0.28
CA ASP A 110 -3.25 -0.05 -0.62
C ASP A 110 -4.38 -0.61 -1.52
N THR A 111 -5.40 0.19 -1.80
CA THR A 111 -6.59 -0.23 -2.58
C THR A 111 -6.28 -0.64 -4.02
N ASP A 112 -5.15 -0.19 -4.57
CA ASP A 112 -4.66 -0.62 -5.88
C ASP A 112 -3.91 -1.96 -5.79
N THR A 113 -4.47 -2.88 -4.99
CA THR A 113 -4.04 -4.28 -4.83
C THR A 113 -5.13 -5.23 -5.28
N VAL A 114 -4.76 -6.31 -5.96
CA VAL A 114 -5.64 -7.42 -6.38
C VAL A 114 -5.12 -8.73 -5.80
N PHE A 115 -6.00 -9.52 -5.22
CA PHE A 115 -5.67 -10.86 -4.71
C PHE A 115 -5.91 -11.91 -5.79
N THR A 116 -4.93 -12.79 -5.96
CA THR A 116 -4.96 -13.89 -6.93
C THR A 116 -4.85 -15.26 -6.29
N ALA A 117 -4.55 -15.32 -4.99
CA ALA A 117 -4.52 -16.55 -4.21
C ALA A 117 -4.89 -16.30 -2.74
N PRO A 118 -5.21 -17.36 -1.97
CA PRO A 118 -5.55 -17.23 -0.55
C PRO A 118 -4.41 -16.67 0.30
N LEU A 119 -4.73 -15.79 1.24
CA LEU A 119 -3.78 -15.29 2.26
C LEU A 119 -3.23 -16.41 3.16
N SER A 120 -3.88 -17.55 3.24
CA SER A 120 -3.34 -18.73 3.93
C SER A 120 -2.04 -19.26 3.32
N ASN A 121 -1.65 -18.78 2.14
CA ASN A 121 -0.39 -19.12 1.49
C ASN A 121 0.80 -18.32 2.05
N VAL A 122 0.55 -17.32 2.90
CA VAL A 122 1.58 -16.54 3.59
C VAL A 122 1.41 -16.68 5.11
N THR A 123 2.48 -16.43 5.85
CA THR A 123 2.46 -16.50 7.31
C THR A 123 2.92 -15.19 7.91
N PHE A 124 2.05 -14.56 8.70
CA PHE A 124 2.34 -13.31 9.41
C PHE A 124 2.87 -13.60 10.81
N ASP A 125 3.98 -12.98 11.16
CA ASP A 125 4.47 -12.86 12.54
C ASP A 125 4.13 -11.45 13.05
N PHE A 126 2.94 -11.30 13.65
CA PHE A 126 2.45 -10.00 14.09
C PHE A 126 3.29 -9.35 15.19
N ASP A 127 4.07 -10.12 15.94
CA ASP A 127 5.02 -9.62 16.95
C ASP A 127 6.29 -9.03 16.31
N ARG A 128 6.52 -9.33 15.03
CA ARG A 128 7.63 -8.81 14.23
C ARG A 128 7.13 -8.20 12.93
N PRO A 129 6.51 -7.01 13.00
CA PRO A 129 5.89 -6.37 11.84
C PRO A 129 6.85 -6.16 10.69
N SER A 130 6.29 -6.15 9.48
CA SER A 130 7.03 -5.90 8.25
C SER A 130 6.15 -5.17 7.23
N ALA A 131 6.72 -4.81 6.08
CA ALA A 131 6.03 -4.13 4.99
C ALA A 131 6.64 -4.46 3.63
N SER A 132 5.94 -4.08 2.55
CA SER A 132 6.42 -4.29 1.18
C SER A 132 7.75 -3.60 0.90
N MET A 133 8.69 -4.37 0.35
CA MET A 133 9.97 -3.88 -0.16
C MET A 133 9.97 -3.63 -1.66
N GLN A 134 8.87 -3.91 -2.36
CA GLN A 134 8.76 -3.73 -3.82
C GLN A 134 8.67 -2.24 -4.17
N ARG A 135 9.78 -1.63 -4.54
CA ARG A 135 9.92 -0.19 -4.76
C ARG A 135 10.59 0.16 -6.09
N GLU A 136 10.16 1.27 -6.68
CA GLU A 136 10.70 1.81 -7.95
C GLU A 136 11.72 2.94 -7.73
N GLY A 137 11.78 3.46 -6.54
CA GLY A 137 12.67 4.54 -6.16
C GLY A 137 13.02 4.45 -4.69
N THR A 138 13.59 5.51 -4.17
CA THR A 138 13.98 5.60 -2.77
C THR A 138 13.83 7.02 -2.24
N TRP A 139 13.72 7.11 -0.96
CA TRP A 139 14.02 8.26 -0.14
C TRP A 139 15.11 7.83 0.87
N PRO A 140 16.02 8.71 1.30
CA PRO A 140 16.21 10.11 0.89
C PRO A 140 16.82 10.23 -0.52
N LEU A 141 16.92 11.48 -0.97
CA LEU A 141 17.72 11.86 -2.14
C LEU A 141 18.91 12.69 -1.65
N PRO A 142 20.02 12.06 -1.27
CA PRO A 142 21.19 12.77 -0.75
C PRO A 142 21.70 13.82 -1.72
N PRO A 143 21.98 15.06 -1.26
CA PRO A 143 22.58 16.08 -2.10
C PRO A 143 24.05 15.74 -2.43
N LEU A 144 24.57 16.33 -3.50
CA LEU A 144 25.95 16.07 -3.93
C LEU A 144 26.98 16.46 -2.85
N TYR A 145 26.70 17.53 -2.12
CA TYR A 145 27.51 18.01 -0.99
C TYR A 145 26.62 18.13 0.25
N GLY A 146 26.60 17.10 1.08
CA GLY A 146 25.79 17.07 2.27
C GLY A 146 25.69 15.68 2.88
N PRO A 147 24.73 15.45 3.80
CA PRO A 147 24.52 14.16 4.44
C PRO A 147 24.18 13.08 3.43
N GLY A 148 24.88 11.92 3.51
CA GLY A 148 24.57 10.72 2.73
C GLY A 148 23.43 9.92 3.34
N TYR A 149 23.15 8.77 2.75
CA TYR A 149 22.09 7.87 3.23
C TYR A 149 22.29 7.46 4.70
N THR A 150 23.53 7.10 5.07
CA THR A 150 23.84 6.68 6.43
C THR A 150 23.56 7.78 7.44
N ALA A 151 24.04 9.01 7.18
CA ALA A 151 23.83 10.13 8.08
C ALA A 151 22.35 10.45 8.26
N ILE A 152 21.60 10.54 7.15
CA ILE A 152 20.16 10.84 7.16
C ILE A 152 19.37 9.76 7.90
N TRP A 153 19.56 8.48 7.58
CA TRP A 153 18.82 7.43 8.28
C TRP A 153 19.22 7.31 9.74
N LYS A 154 20.54 7.43 10.04
CA LYS A 154 20.99 7.37 11.42
C LYS A 154 20.44 8.48 12.28
N SER A 155 20.34 9.73 11.78
CA SER A 155 19.77 10.86 12.51
C SER A 155 18.30 10.60 12.90
N LEU A 156 17.51 9.96 12.02
CA LEU A 156 16.14 9.54 12.33
C LEU A 156 16.09 8.45 13.41
N TYR A 157 16.98 7.44 13.36
CA TYR A 157 17.05 6.43 14.41
C TYR A 157 17.46 7.04 15.75
N ASP A 158 18.43 7.95 15.75
CA ASP A 158 18.90 8.66 16.96
C ASP A 158 17.78 9.55 17.53
N ARG A 159 17.04 10.28 16.69
CA ARG A 159 15.90 11.11 17.07
C ARG A 159 14.87 10.35 17.90
N PHE A 160 14.53 9.14 17.47
CA PHE A 160 13.55 8.30 18.16
C PHE A 160 14.16 7.34 19.19
N GLY A 161 15.46 7.46 19.50
CA GLY A 161 16.15 6.59 20.45
C GLY A 161 16.19 5.11 20.03
N LEU A 162 16.10 4.83 18.73
CA LEU A 162 16.05 3.49 18.19
C LEU A 162 17.45 2.87 18.12
N LYS A 163 17.66 1.81 18.90
CA LYS A 163 18.93 1.07 18.91
C LYS A 163 19.00 0.08 17.76
N GLY A 164 20.23 -0.22 17.31
CA GLY A 164 20.45 -1.31 16.35
C GLY A 164 20.30 -0.90 14.88
N PHE A 165 20.43 0.36 14.52
CA PHE A 165 20.45 0.83 13.13
C PHE A 165 21.33 -0.04 12.24
N ALA A 166 22.55 -0.38 12.66
CA ALA A 166 23.45 -1.23 11.89
C ALA A 166 22.88 -2.63 11.55
N LYS A 167 21.97 -3.15 12.37
CA LYS A 167 21.31 -4.44 12.12
C LYS A 167 20.21 -4.37 11.04
N THR A 168 19.76 -3.18 10.70
CA THR A 168 18.76 -2.97 9.62
C THR A 168 19.37 -2.88 8.24
N LEU A 169 20.71 -2.72 8.18
CA LEU A 169 21.44 -2.56 6.92
C LEU A 169 21.59 -3.90 6.20
N ASP A 170 21.37 -3.89 4.91
CA ASP A 170 21.75 -5.00 4.04
C ASP A 170 23.23 -4.88 3.66
N THR A 171 24.06 -5.65 4.37
CA THR A 171 25.53 -5.61 4.19
C THR A 171 26.01 -6.24 2.89
N SER A 172 25.14 -6.88 2.11
CA SER A 172 25.45 -7.33 0.74
C SER A 172 25.49 -6.18 -0.26
N GLN A 173 24.92 -5.02 0.11
CA GLN A 173 24.89 -3.82 -0.71
C GLN A 173 26.03 -2.87 -0.33
N PRO A 174 26.59 -2.12 -1.29
CA PRO A 174 27.64 -1.14 -1.02
C PRO A 174 27.21 -0.06 -0.01
N ASP A 175 28.21 0.55 0.64
CA ASP A 175 27.99 1.73 1.48
C ASP A 175 27.40 2.87 0.63
N GLU A 176 26.54 3.68 1.24
CA GLU A 176 25.83 4.80 0.60
C GLU A 176 25.03 4.40 -0.65
N TYR A 177 24.67 3.13 -0.78
CA TYR A 177 23.77 2.66 -1.83
C TYR A 177 22.35 2.48 -1.28
N TRP A 178 21.37 3.04 -1.94
CA TRP A 178 19.98 3.13 -1.46
C TRP A 178 19.33 1.80 -1.07
N ARG A 179 19.72 0.67 -1.66
CA ARG A 179 19.18 -0.66 -1.32
C ARG A 179 19.68 -1.20 0.03
N ARG A 180 20.76 -0.65 0.52
CA ARG A 180 21.34 -1.04 1.82
C ARG A 180 20.42 -0.72 2.98
N TYR A 181 19.62 0.35 2.88
CA TYR A 181 18.81 0.87 3.98
C TYR A 181 17.41 0.27 4.01
N LEU A 182 16.88 0.08 5.23
CA LEU A 182 15.51 -0.36 5.41
C LEU A 182 14.55 0.74 4.97
N TYR A 183 13.80 0.46 3.91
CA TYR A 183 12.82 1.39 3.34
C TYR A 183 11.72 0.60 2.66
N PHE A 184 10.45 0.96 2.92
CA PHE A 184 9.28 0.28 2.40
C PHE A 184 8.49 1.15 1.45
N ASN A 185 7.72 0.56 0.55
CA ASN A 185 6.80 1.30 -0.31
C ASN A 185 5.42 1.53 0.33
N ALA A 186 5.18 0.97 1.52
CA ALA A 186 3.92 1.04 2.25
C ALA A 186 2.68 0.52 1.48
N GLY A 187 2.86 -0.33 0.47
CA GLY A 187 1.76 -0.96 -0.27
C GLY A 187 1.02 -2.02 0.55
N TRP A 188 1.72 -2.66 1.48
CA TRP A 188 1.16 -3.43 2.60
C TRP A 188 2.08 -3.31 3.80
N PHE A 189 1.49 -3.38 5.00
CA PHE A 189 2.18 -3.52 6.28
C PHE A 189 1.24 -4.13 7.32
N PHE A 190 1.79 -4.64 8.42
CA PHE A 190 1.00 -5.28 9.46
C PHE A 190 1.59 -5.08 10.85
N GLY A 191 0.80 -5.36 11.87
CA GLY A 191 1.20 -5.32 13.27
C GLY A 191 0.19 -6.00 14.18
N ALA A 192 0.58 -6.20 15.45
CA ALA A 192 -0.23 -6.91 16.45
C ALA A 192 -1.39 -6.08 16.99
N ASP A 193 -1.24 -4.76 17.06
CA ASP A 193 -2.24 -3.85 17.61
C ASP A 193 -2.27 -2.53 16.81
N PRO A 194 -3.38 -2.21 16.13
CA PRO A 194 -3.48 -1.00 15.34
C PRO A 194 -3.45 0.28 16.19
N ALA A 195 -3.93 0.25 17.44
CA ALA A 195 -3.94 1.42 18.31
C ALA A 195 -2.50 1.82 18.68
N GLU A 196 -1.69 0.88 19.14
CA GLU A 196 -0.29 1.13 19.50
C GLU A 196 0.58 1.44 18.27
N PHE A 197 0.38 0.68 17.19
CA PHE A 197 1.08 0.90 15.93
C PHE A 197 0.75 2.27 15.34
N GLY A 198 -0.55 2.61 15.26
CA GLY A 198 -1.03 3.87 14.71
C GLY A 198 -0.59 5.09 15.52
N LYS A 199 -0.65 5.00 16.86
CA LYS A 199 -0.14 6.05 17.75
C LYS A 199 1.35 6.34 17.48
N ARG A 200 2.17 5.31 17.39
CA ARG A 200 3.60 5.47 17.15
C ARG A 200 3.87 5.98 15.74
N PHE A 201 3.14 5.47 14.75
CA PHE A 201 3.27 5.91 13.37
C PHE A 201 2.92 7.40 13.22
N LEU A 202 1.82 7.82 13.82
CA LEU A 202 1.40 9.22 13.81
C LEU A 202 2.43 10.12 14.52
N THR A 203 2.92 9.70 15.69
CA THR A 203 3.94 10.44 16.43
C THR A 203 5.20 10.64 15.60
N TYR A 204 5.74 9.56 15.02
CA TYR A 204 6.97 9.63 14.23
C TYR A 204 6.79 10.46 12.96
N ALA A 205 5.67 10.28 12.24
CA ALA A 205 5.39 11.06 11.05
C ALA A 205 5.27 12.56 11.35
N ARG A 206 4.60 12.94 12.46
CA ARG A 206 4.49 14.32 12.88
C ARG A 206 5.84 14.92 13.28
N GLU A 207 6.60 14.23 14.10
CA GLU A 207 7.91 14.74 14.54
C GLU A 207 8.89 14.90 13.36
N ILE A 208 8.85 14.02 12.36
CA ILE A 208 9.65 14.18 11.14
C ILE A 208 9.20 15.41 10.35
N LEU A 209 7.89 15.69 10.32
CA LEU A 209 7.35 16.83 9.58
C LEU A 209 7.58 18.17 10.30
N ASP A 210 7.33 18.19 11.61
CA ASP A 210 7.28 19.41 12.40
C ASP A 210 8.68 19.88 12.87
N ASP A 211 9.58 18.94 13.16
CA ASP A 211 10.92 19.22 13.69
C ASP A 211 11.94 18.17 13.19
N PRO A 212 12.26 18.18 11.88
CA PRO A 212 13.19 17.21 11.31
C PRO A 212 14.63 17.45 11.80
N PRO A 213 15.46 16.38 11.93
CA PRO A 213 16.91 16.53 12.14
C PRO A 213 17.58 17.38 11.04
N ASP A 214 18.67 18.07 11.40
CA ASP A 214 19.41 18.95 10.46
C ASP A 214 19.87 18.22 9.18
N GLU A 215 20.17 16.93 9.27
CA GLU A 215 20.55 16.10 8.14
C GLU A 215 19.45 15.99 7.07
N LEU A 216 18.21 16.29 7.45
CA LEU A 216 17.05 16.26 6.55
C LEU A 216 16.71 17.62 5.93
N ALA A 217 17.45 18.68 6.22
CA ALA A 217 17.14 20.04 5.78
C ALA A 217 16.96 20.21 4.26
N SER A 218 17.61 19.35 3.45
CA SER A 218 17.48 19.36 1.98
C SER A 218 16.45 18.36 1.44
N GLN A 219 15.75 17.62 2.32
CA GLN A 219 14.86 16.56 1.91
C GLN A 219 13.40 17.05 1.76
N VAL A 220 12.67 16.41 0.87
CA VAL A 220 11.22 16.62 0.69
C VAL A 220 10.49 15.41 1.27
N PHE A 221 9.45 15.67 2.09
CA PHE A 221 8.68 14.62 2.75
C PHE A 221 7.42 14.22 1.98
N ASP A 222 6.82 15.15 1.23
CA ASP A 222 5.68 14.83 0.36
C ASP A 222 6.19 14.26 -0.99
N PRO A 223 5.70 13.13 -1.44
CA PRO A 223 4.64 12.27 -0.89
C PRO A 223 5.16 11.07 -0.04
N TRP A 224 6.33 11.17 0.56
CA TRP A 224 7.09 10.04 1.12
C TRP A 224 6.98 9.86 2.63
N LEU A 225 6.29 10.76 3.35
CA LEU A 225 6.31 10.81 4.82
C LEU A 225 5.88 9.50 5.49
N ASP A 226 4.84 8.83 4.97
CA ASP A 226 4.42 7.50 5.44
C ASP A 226 5.51 6.45 5.25
N GLN A 227 6.21 6.49 4.10
CA GLN A 227 7.30 5.55 3.80
C GLN A 227 8.59 5.87 4.56
N ILE A 228 8.79 7.13 5.00
CA ILE A 228 9.93 7.54 5.83
C ILE A 228 9.73 7.07 7.27
N ALA A 229 8.53 7.28 7.82
CA ALA A 229 8.23 6.92 9.21
C ALA A 229 8.02 5.41 9.40
N LEU A 230 7.47 4.68 8.42
CA LEU A 230 7.11 3.28 8.54
C LEU A 230 8.29 2.35 8.94
N PRO A 231 9.51 2.43 8.35
CA PRO A 231 10.62 1.58 8.77
C PRO A 231 11.06 1.81 10.22
N LEU A 232 10.95 3.04 10.71
CA LEU A 232 11.26 3.38 12.10
C LEU A 232 10.22 2.77 13.05
N VAL A 233 8.94 2.86 12.70
CA VAL A 233 7.84 2.25 13.44
C VAL A 233 8.00 0.74 13.48
N ILE A 234 8.17 0.08 12.34
CA ILE A 234 8.37 -1.37 12.25
C ILE A 234 9.56 -1.80 13.08
N HIS A 235 10.70 -1.12 12.97
CA HIS A 235 11.90 -1.42 13.76
C HIS A 235 11.64 -1.24 15.26
N SER A 236 10.89 -0.24 15.67
CA SER A 236 10.58 0.01 17.08
C SER A 236 9.73 -1.08 17.75
N PHE A 237 9.04 -1.89 16.96
CA PHE A 237 8.33 -3.10 17.40
C PHE A 237 9.14 -4.39 17.20
N GLY A 238 10.45 -4.29 16.91
CA GLY A 238 11.30 -5.47 16.70
C GLY A 238 11.16 -6.10 15.31
N GLY A 239 10.41 -5.49 14.42
CA GLY A 239 10.23 -5.93 13.05
C GLY A 239 11.36 -5.48 12.10
N GLY A 240 11.21 -5.75 10.82
CA GLY A 240 12.24 -5.44 9.83
C GLY A 240 11.87 -5.91 8.42
N ARG A 241 12.86 -6.32 7.64
CA ARG A 241 12.66 -6.80 6.27
C ARG A 241 11.74 -8.02 6.24
N PRO A 242 10.83 -8.12 5.22
CA PRO A 242 10.01 -9.32 5.07
C PRO A 242 10.89 -10.55 4.83
N GLY A 243 10.49 -11.67 5.43
CA GLY A 243 11.08 -12.97 5.17
C GLY A 243 10.36 -13.70 4.03
N PRO A 244 10.88 -14.88 3.63
CA PRO A 244 10.30 -15.69 2.55
C PRO A 244 8.83 -16.08 2.79
N ASP A 245 8.38 -16.15 4.03
CA ASP A 245 6.98 -16.45 4.39
C ASP A 245 5.98 -15.40 3.90
N LEU A 246 6.47 -14.21 3.48
CA LEU A 246 5.68 -13.09 2.99
C LEU A 246 5.88 -12.82 1.47
N ASP A 247 6.73 -13.57 0.78
CA ASP A 247 7.06 -13.32 -0.64
C ASP A 247 5.82 -13.28 -1.54
N GLY A 248 4.79 -14.05 -1.22
CA GLY A 248 3.52 -14.06 -1.96
C GLY A 248 2.75 -12.73 -1.96
N LEU A 249 3.00 -11.84 -0.99
CA LEU A 249 2.29 -10.55 -0.89
C LEU A 249 2.71 -9.54 -1.97
N ASP A 250 3.91 -9.66 -2.49
CA ASP A 250 4.38 -8.88 -3.64
C ASP A 250 4.53 -9.78 -4.90
N GLY A 251 3.66 -10.81 -5.01
CA GLY A 251 3.78 -11.85 -6.05
C GLY A 251 2.48 -12.62 -6.32
N ASP A 252 2.49 -13.93 -6.02
CA ASP A 252 1.40 -14.83 -6.43
C ASP A 252 0.12 -14.74 -5.59
N VAL A 253 0.18 -14.18 -4.39
CA VAL A 253 -0.97 -14.03 -3.49
C VAL A 253 -1.67 -12.69 -3.70
N SER A 254 -0.91 -11.62 -3.76
CA SER A 254 -1.42 -10.28 -4.03
C SER A 254 -0.51 -9.50 -4.97
N CYS A 255 -1.11 -8.61 -5.74
CA CYS A 255 -0.44 -7.76 -6.72
C CYS A 255 -0.79 -6.30 -6.48
N HIS A 256 0.16 -5.50 -6.00
CA HIS A 256 0.03 -4.06 -5.89
C HIS A 256 0.31 -3.42 -7.27
N TYR A 257 -0.73 -3.26 -8.08
CA TYR A 257 -0.61 -2.82 -9.48
C TYR A 257 -0.40 -1.32 -9.68
N ARG A 258 -0.61 -0.48 -8.66
CA ARG A 258 -0.37 0.98 -8.59
C ARG A 258 -1.22 1.85 -9.51
N ALA A 259 -1.58 1.37 -10.67
CA ALA A 259 -2.49 2.04 -11.61
C ALA A 259 -2.98 1.06 -12.67
N LEU A 260 -4.23 1.17 -13.10
CA LEU A 260 -4.81 0.28 -14.12
C LEU A 260 -3.98 0.17 -15.41
N PRO A 261 -3.38 1.26 -15.96
CA PRO A 261 -2.49 1.13 -17.12
C PRO A 261 -1.25 0.28 -16.87
N LEU A 262 -0.66 0.36 -15.66
CA LEU A 262 0.48 -0.48 -15.28
C LEU A 262 0.07 -1.93 -15.12
N MET A 263 -1.11 -2.19 -14.55
CA MET A 263 -1.66 -3.54 -14.45
C MET A 263 -1.69 -4.23 -15.80
N TYR A 264 -2.30 -3.59 -16.80
CA TYR A 264 -2.37 -4.17 -18.14
C TYR A 264 -1.01 -4.29 -18.82
N ALA A 265 -0.10 -3.35 -18.58
CA ALA A 265 1.19 -3.34 -19.26
C ALA A 265 2.13 -4.44 -18.78
N ARG A 266 2.17 -4.73 -17.47
CA ARG A 266 3.25 -5.54 -16.89
C ARG A 266 2.81 -6.70 -16.00
N GLU A 267 1.59 -6.66 -15.43
CA GLU A 267 1.19 -7.71 -14.50
C GLU A 267 0.83 -9.01 -15.25
N SER A 268 0.76 -10.13 -14.54
CA SER A 268 0.47 -11.43 -15.13
C SER A 268 -0.93 -11.49 -15.75
N ASP A 269 -1.14 -12.42 -16.71
CA ASP A 269 -2.48 -12.69 -17.25
C ASP A 269 -3.46 -13.07 -16.16
N ARG A 270 -3.02 -13.80 -15.14
CA ARG A 270 -3.82 -14.19 -13.99
C ARG A 270 -4.42 -12.95 -13.28
N VAL A 271 -3.65 -11.90 -13.05
CA VAL A 271 -4.14 -10.66 -12.43
C VAL A 271 -5.23 -10.01 -13.31
N ILE A 272 -4.97 -9.90 -14.60
CA ILE A 272 -5.89 -9.28 -15.56
C ILE A 272 -7.19 -10.08 -15.68
N ASP A 273 -7.08 -11.39 -15.85
CA ASP A 273 -8.24 -12.28 -16.00
C ASP A 273 -9.08 -12.31 -14.71
N THR A 274 -8.43 -12.27 -13.54
CA THR A 274 -9.10 -12.13 -12.25
C THR A 274 -9.94 -10.85 -12.22
N VAL A 275 -9.34 -9.71 -12.52
CA VAL A 275 -10.05 -8.41 -12.53
C VAL A 275 -11.21 -8.42 -13.54
N GLU A 276 -10.95 -8.79 -14.80
CA GLU A 276 -11.98 -8.78 -15.85
C GLU A 276 -13.14 -9.72 -15.53
N THR A 277 -12.87 -10.87 -14.90
CA THR A 277 -13.90 -11.82 -14.47
C THR A 277 -14.76 -11.27 -13.33
N LEU A 278 -14.12 -10.70 -12.30
CA LEU A 278 -14.81 -10.17 -11.12
C LEU A 278 -15.70 -8.97 -11.44
N VAL A 279 -15.34 -8.16 -12.42
CA VAL A 279 -16.11 -6.96 -12.79
C VAL A 279 -17.10 -7.18 -13.95
N ALA A 280 -17.21 -8.40 -14.46
CA ALA A 280 -18.13 -8.74 -15.54
C ALA A 280 -19.63 -8.60 -15.20
N PRO A 281 -20.10 -8.86 -13.93
CA PRO A 281 -21.51 -8.71 -13.57
C PRO A 281 -22.02 -7.30 -13.82
N ASN A 282 -23.25 -7.20 -14.39
CA ASN A 282 -23.81 -5.92 -14.85
C ASN A 282 -23.91 -4.86 -13.77
N GLN A 283 -24.24 -5.23 -12.53
CA GLN A 283 -24.33 -4.30 -11.41
C GLN A 283 -22.97 -3.63 -11.11
N ILE A 284 -21.87 -4.40 -11.10
CA ILE A 284 -20.51 -3.90 -10.86
C ILE A 284 -20.03 -3.07 -12.06
N LYS A 285 -20.21 -3.60 -13.26
CA LYS A 285 -19.87 -2.93 -14.52
C LYS A 285 -20.52 -1.56 -14.65
N LYS A 286 -21.80 -1.41 -14.23
CA LYS A 286 -22.53 -0.14 -14.30
C LYS A 286 -21.85 0.92 -13.42
N VAL A 287 -21.44 0.56 -12.21
CA VAL A 287 -20.77 1.46 -11.28
C VAL A 287 -19.35 1.79 -11.76
N LEU A 288 -18.54 0.78 -12.10
CA LEU A 288 -17.17 1.01 -12.55
C LEU A 288 -17.04 1.79 -13.86
N LYS A 289 -18.06 1.80 -14.72
CA LYS A 289 -18.05 2.61 -15.93
C LYS A 289 -18.18 4.12 -15.69
N VAL A 290 -18.53 4.56 -14.49
CA VAL A 290 -18.48 5.97 -14.09
C VAL A 290 -17.01 6.44 -14.02
N TYR A 291 -16.12 5.57 -13.58
CA TYR A 291 -14.69 5.85 -13.52
C TYR A 291 -14.04 5.65 -14.89
N GLU A 292 -13.63 6.75 -15.52
CA GLU A 292 -13.17 6.77 -16.91
C GLU A 292 -11.98 5.83 -17.21
N PRO A 293 -10.97 5.67 -16.32
CA PRO A 293 -9.92 4.67 -16.52
C PRO A 293 -10.45 3.23 -16.60
N ALA A 294 -11.33 2.82 -15.70
CA ALA A 294 -11.93 1.49 -15.73
C ALA A 294 -12.81 1.30 -16.99
N LYS A 295 -13.64 2.29 -17.33
CA LYS A 295 -14.46 2.28 -18.54
C LYS A 295 -13.63 2.04 -19.78
N LYS A 296 -12.53 2.76 -19.96
CA LYS A 296 -11.69 2.66 -21.16
C LYS A 296 -10.81 1.41 -21.17
N LEU A 297 -10.13 1.13 -20.07
CA LEU A 297 -9.12 0.06 -20.04
C LEU A 297 -9.79 -1.31 -19.95
N ILE A 298 -10.75 -1.48 -19.05
CA ILE A 298 -11.41 -2.76 -18.83
C ILE A 298 -12.52 -2.99 -19.88
N PHE A 299 -13.50 -2.10 -19.94
CA PHE A 299 -14.75 -2.37 -20.69
C PHE A 299 -14.72 -1.98 -22.17
N GLN A 300 -13.79 -1.12 -22.60
CA GLN A 300 -13.60 -0.76 -24.02
C GLN A 300 -12.36 -1.43 -24.64
N GLY A 301 -11.72 -2.37 -23.92
CA GLY A 301 -10.63 -3.17 -24.45
C GLY A 301 -9.29 -2.43 -24.66
N LYS A 302 -9.18 -1.16 -24.21
CA LYS A 302 -7.91 -0.42 -24.35
C LYS A 302 -6.79 -1.01 -23.50
N GLY A 303 -7.11 -1.65 -22.37
CA GLY A 303 -6.13 -2.36 -21.54
C GLY A 303 -5.51 -3.54 -22.28
N ARG A 304 -6.31 -4.37 -22.93
CA ARG A 304 -5.79 -5.51 -23.73
C ARG A 304 -4.97 -5.03 -24.94
N LYS A 305 -5.34 -3.91 -25.57
CA LYS A 305 -4.50 -3.28 -26.62
C LYS A 305 -3.16 -2.80 -26.07
N LEU A 306 -3.16 -2.17 -24.88
CA LEU A 306 -1.94 -1.75 -24.22
C LEU A 306 -1.04 -2.96 -23.90
N ARG A 307 -1.60 -4.03 -23.38
CA ARG A 307 -0.87 -5.28 -23.10
C ARG A 307 -0.19 -5.82 -24.35
N ALA A 308 -0.90 -5.90 -25.48
CA ALA A 308 -0.37 -6.40 -26.74
C ALA A 308 0.91 -5.67 -27.20
N ILE A 309 0.99 -4.34 -26.97
CA ILE A 309 2.18 -3.54 -27.28
C ILE A 309 3.39 -4.07 -26.48
N PHE A 310 3.25 -4.26 -25.18
CA PHE A 310 4.37 -4.68 -24.33
C PHE A 310 4.68 -6.17 -24.41
N THR A 311 3.71 -6.99 -24.76
CA THR A 311 3.97 -8.41 -25.08
C THR A 311 4.82 -8.56 -26.34
N ALA A 312 4.59 -7.72 -27.34
CA ALA A 312 5.33 -7.75 -28.60
C ALA A 312 6.72 -7.08 -28.51
N GLU A 313 6.81 -5.94 -27.81
CA GLU A 313 8.02 -5.10 -27.76
C GLU A 313 8.89 -5.33 -26.52
N GLY A 314 8.38 -6.04 -25.51
CA GLY A 314 9.01 -6.20 -24.20
C GLY A 314 8.80 -4.99 -23.28
N LEU A 315 9.09 -5.18 -21.98
CA LEU A 315 8.94 -4.15 -20.97
C LEU A 315 10.18 -3.25 -20.89
N PRO A 316 10.03 -1.94 -20.77
CA PRO A 316 11.11 -1.02 -20.45
C PRO A 316 11.77 -1.36 -19.09
N ARG A 317 13.04 -1.00 -18.93
CA ARG A 317 13.84 -1.33 -17.74
C ARG A 317 13.31 -0.68 -16.44
N THR A 318 12.67 0.48 -16.53
CA THR A 318 12.19 1.23 -15.36
C THR A 318 10.72 1.58 -15.50
N GLU A 319 10.01 1.69 -14.38
CA GLU A 319 8.61 2.13 -14.37
C GLU A 319 8.43 3.53 -14.97
N LYS A 320 9.40 4.45 -14.76
CA LYS A 320 9.38 5.78 -15.38
C LYS A 320 9.35 5.70 -16.92
N GLN A 321 10.15 4.82 -17.51
CA GLN A 321 10.15 4.59 -18.96
C GLN A 321 8.84 3.96 -19.42
N LEU A 322 8.32 2.99 -18.67
CA LEU A 322 7.03 2.34 -18.91
C LEU A 322 5.89 3.37 -18.91
N ARG A 323 5.79 4.19 -17.86
CA ARG A 323 4.79 5.27 -17.77
C ARG A 323 4.89 6.26 -18.93
N ASN A 324 6.10 6.64 -19.34
CA ASN A 324 6.31 7.52 -20.46
C ASN A 324 5.91 6.88 -21.80
N ARG A 325 6.14 5.59 -21.99
CA ARG A 325 5.68 4.86 -23.18
C ARG A 325 4.14 4.81 -23.22
N ILE A 326 3.49 4.47 -22.10
CA ILE A 326 2.03 4.45 -22.01
C ILE A 326 1.43 5.82 -22.30
N ARG A 327 2.05 6.93 -21.86
CA ARG A 327 1.61 8.29 -22.17
C ARG A 327 1.70 8.59 -23.65
N ARG A 328 2.76 8.18 -24.32
CA ARG A 328 2.91 8.35 -25.79
C ARG A 328 1.81 7.64 -26.56
N GLU A 329 1.38 6.47 -26.08
CA GLU A 329 0.23 5.75 -26.66
C GLU A 329 -1.12 6.37 -26.31
N LYS A 330 -1.17 7.48 -25.55
CA LYS A 330 -2.40 8.13 -25.04
C LYS A 330 -3.31 7.20 -24.20
N LEU A 331 -2.68 6.21 -23.53
CA LEU A 331 -3.36 5.20 -22.70
C LEU A 331 -3.08 5.38 -21.20
N TRP A 332 -2.32 6.41 -20.81
CA TRP A 332 -2.13 6.75 -19.40
C TRP A 332 -3.37 7.46 -18.86
N MET A 333 -4.10 6.78 -17.97
CA MET A 333 -5.30 7.25 -17.29
C MET A 333 -5.22 6.85 -15.82
N ARG A 334 -5.46 7.82 -14.91
CA ARG A 334 -5.41 7.59 -13.46
C ARG A 334 -6.51 8.38 -12.75
#